data_dbffd260f3d4d36d5e9f8acddf118559
#
_entry.id   dbffd260f3d4d36d5e9f8acddf118559
#
_cell.length_a   1.000
_cell.length_b   1.000
_cell.length_c   1.000
_cell.angle_alpha   90.00
_cell.angle_beta   90.00
_cell.angle_gamma   90.00
#
_symmetry.space_group_name_H-M   'P 1'
#
loop_
_entity.id
_entity.type
_entity.pdbx_description
1 polymer ?
#
loop_
_entity_poly.entity_id
_entity_poly.type
_entity_poly.pdbx_seq_one_letter_code
_entity_poly.pdbx_strand_id
1 'polypeptide(L)'
;MISRFEPKIIVLSLPKCGSTSIDRFSSLYCNSIHETWHSGITDAIIKYKLGLFPKLSLLNYFDFKYLATEVEVDSSTYNHFLFEDLLERYSESSFICVLRDPLSWCCSMLNMWGYFGRLVLFARQDSVSYDMKEIRTWISWINRYGTLYAPSLNSFSVFRSCQSDSVRLLLPVFEQLLFFWIAYHKRLLHSISSKSNQVKIFKISELDRLARYLGVLLSIPFANKLTMPIENKKLPIAISSIGVSRAINLLSPSSFERLCNNLLLKEAALIYSLALNKAY
;
A
#
# COMPACT_ATOMS: atom_id res chain seq x y z
N MET A 1 -29.43 8.61 -16.86
CA MET A 1 -28.41 8.41 -15.85
C MET A 1 -27.87 7.00 -16.04
N ILE A 2 -26.58 6.84 -16.30
CA ILE A 2 -25.96 5.51 -16.32
C ILE A 2 -26.00 5.01 -14.87
N SER A 3 -26.56 3.83 -14.65
CA SER A 3 -26.56 3.21 -13.31
C SER A 3 -25.10 3.05 -12.89
N ARG A 4 -24.75 3.65 -11.77
CA ARG A 4 -23.40 3.60 -11.21
C ARG A 4 -23.24 2.30 -10.45
N PHE A 5 -22.17 1.58 -10.72
CA PHE A 5 -21.80 0.43 -9.94
C PHE A 5 -20.93 0.88 -8.75
N GLU A 6 -21.31 0.53 -7.54
CA GLU A 6 -20.54 0.81 -6.34
C GLU A 6 -19.99 -0.51 -5.75
N PRO A 7 -18.68 -0.63 -5.54
CA PRO A 7 -18.13 -1.77 -4.81
C PRO A 7 -18.73 -1.85 -3.41
N LYS A 8 -18.93 -3.06 -2.88
CA LYS A 8 -19.33 -3.23 -1.48
C LYS A 8 -18.25 -2.75 -0.52
N ILE A 9 -16.99 -2.98 -0.90
CA ILE A 9 -15.82 -2.70 -0.04
C ILE A 9 -14.71 -2.05 -0.85
N ILE A 10 -14.19 -0.93 -0.34
CA ILE A 10 -13.01 -0.24 -0.86
C ILE A 10 -11.93 -0.18 0.22
N VAL A 11 -10.74 -0.72 -0.08
CA VAL A 11 -9.61 -0.71 0.84
C VAL A 11 -8.79 0.55 0.63
N LEU A 12 -8.57 1.30 1.72
CA LEU A 12 -7.81 2.55 1.73
C LEU A 12 -6.40 2.39 2.30
N SER A 13 -5.97 1.15 2.57
CA SER A 13 -4.69 0.88 3.21
C SER A 13 -3.50 1.31 2.36
N LEU A 14 -2.46 1.79 3.02
CA LEU A 14 -1.16 1.99 2.38
C LEU A 14 -0.61 0.65 1.83
N PRO A 15 0.25 0.68 0.81
CA PRO A 15 0.95 -0.52 0.35
C PRO A 15 1.64 -1.23 1.51
N LYS A 16 1.84 -2.53 1.41
CA LYS A 16 2.48 -3.35 2.47
C LYS A 16 1.68 -3.44 3.78
N CYS A 17 0.39 -3.07 3.75
CA CYS A 17 -0.55 -3.21 4.86
C CYS A 17 -1.56 -4.35 4.65
N GLY A 18 -1.27 -5.36 3.83
CA GLY A 18 -2.11 -6.56 3.71
C GLY A 18 -3.18 -6.52 2.61
N SER A 19 -3.15 -5.53 1.70
CA SER A 19 -4.09 -5.44 0.57
C SER A 19 -4.14 -6.71 -0.28
N THR A 20 -2.99 -7.34 -0.56
CA THR A 20 -2.91 -8.61 -1.28
C THR A 20 -3.59 -9.76 -0.51
N SER A 21 -3.47 -9.80 0.82
CA SER A 21 -4.14 -10.82 1.65
C SER A 21 -5.65 -10.63 1.63
N ILE A 22 -6.11 -9.37 1.67
CA ILE A 22 -7.54 -9.03 1.54
C ILE A 22 -8.07 -9.50 0.19
N ASP A 23 -7.37 -9.17 -0.90
CA ASP A 23 -7.76 -9.59 -2.24
C ASP A 23 -7.89 -11.11 -2.36
N ARG A 24 -6.87 -11.85 -1.97
CA ARG A 24 -6.89 -13.32 -2.03
C ARG A 24 -7.98 -13.95 -1.17
N PHE A 25 -8.21 -13.39 0.02
CA PHE A 25 -9.32 -13.82 0.86
C PHE A 25 -10.64 -13.56 0.16
N SER A 26 -10.87 -12.34 -0.32
CA SER A 26 -12.13 -11.93 -0.94
C SER A 26 -12.40 -12.67 -2.25
N SER A 27 -11.37 -12.93 -3.05
CA SER A 27 -11.46 -13.66 -4.33
C SER A 27 -11.94 -15.12 -4.18
N LEU A 28 -11.94 -15.67 -2.97
CA LEU A 28 -12.54 -16.98 -2.69
C LEU A 28 -14.06 -16.92 -2.68
N TYR A 29 -14.67 -15.74 -2.52
CA TYR A 29 -16.09 -15.60 -2.23
C TYR A 29 -16.82 -14.62 -3.14
N CYS A 30 -16.11 -13.68 -3.76
CA CYS A 30 -16.69 -12.63 -4.60
C CYS A 30 -15.72 -12.13 -5.65
N ASN A 31 -16.20 -11.26 -6.53
CA ASN A 31 -15.34 -10.57 -7.49
C ASN A 31 -14.48 -9.51 -6.78
N SER A 32 -13.20 -9.81 -6.59
CA SER A 32 -12.22 -8.95 -5.95
C SER A 32 -11.12 -8.56 -6.91
N ILE A 33 -10.62 -7.33 -6.79
CA ILE A 33 -9.49 -6.84 -7.57
C ILE A 33 -8.38 -6.26 -6.70
N HIS A 34 -7.15 -6.48 -7.16
CA HIS A 34 -5.95 -5.89 -6.60
C HIS A 34 -5.06 -5.37 -7.72
N GLU A 35 -4.78 -4.06 -7.73
CA GLU A 35 -3.91 -3.42 -8.73
C GLU A 35 -4.41 -3.51 -10.19
N THR A 36 -5.70 -3.80 -10.42
CA THR A 36 -6.27 -3.83 -11.77
C THR A 36 -6.21 -2.45 -12.41
N TRP A 37 -5.85 -2.40 -13.72
CA TRP A 37 -5.64 -1.16 -14.50
C TRP A 37 -4.59 -0.22 -13.90
N HIS A 38 -3.66 -0.77 -13.17
CA HIS A 38 -2.71 -0.07 -12.33
C HIS A 38 -1.97 1.06 -13.04
N SER A 39 -1.38 0.80 -14.21
CA SER A 39 -0.58 1.81 -14.92
C SER A 39 -1.43 3.02 -15.35
N GLY A 40 -2.62 2.80 -15.90
CA GLY A 40 -3.51 3.86 -16.34
C GLY A 40 -4.04 4.71 -15.18
N ILE A 41 -4.45 4.05 -14.09
CA ILE A 41 -4.95 4.74 -12.89
C ILE A 41 -3.81 5.53 -12.22
N THR A 42 -2.63 4.94 -12.09
CA THR A 42 -1.48 5.63 -11.48
C THR A 42 -1.07 6.86 -12.28
N ASP A 43 -1.02 6.76 -13.60
CA ASP A 43 -0.72 7.92 -14.46
C ASP A 43 -1.80 9.01 -14.33
N ALA A 44 -3.08 8.63 -14.23
CA ALA A 44 -4.17 9.57 -14.01
C ALA A 44 -4.09 10.25 -12.63
N ILE A 45 -3.75 9.51 -11.58
CA ILE A 45 -3.52 10.05 -10.23
C ILE A 45 -2.35 11.02 -10.22
N ILE A 46 -1.22 10.67 -10.85
CA ILE A 46 -0.06 11.56 -10.94
C ILE A 46 -0.45 12.86 -11.64
N LYS A 47 -1.12 12.79 -12.79
CA LYS A 47 -1.59 13.96 -13.53
C LYS A 47 -2.56 14.80 -12.71
N TYR A 48 -3.49 14.17 -11.99
CA TYR A 48 -4.41 14.85 -11.08
C TYR A 48 -3.66 15.60 -9.96
N LYS A 49 -2.71 14.96 -9.30
CA LYS A 49 -1.89 15.59 -8.25
C LYS A 49 -1.03 16.75 -8.76
N LEU A 50 -0.70 16.75 -10.04
CA LEU A 50 0.00 17.86 -10.74
C LEU A 50 -0.96 18.92 -11.27
N GLY A 51 -2.28 18.80 -11.08
CA GLY A 51 -3.28 19.72 -11.62
C GLY A 51 -3.50 19.61 -13.15
N LEU A 52 -2.96 18.56 -13.78
CA LEU A 52 -3.05 18.33 -15.24
C LEU A 52 -4.25 17.47 -15.65
N PHE A 53 -4.97 16.91 -14.69
CA PHE A 53 -6.12 16.05 -14.93
C PHE A 53 -7.27 16.41 -13.97
N PRO A 54 -8.48 16.68 -14.49
CA PRO A 54 -9.60 17.09 -13.63
C PRO A 54 -10.04 15.98 -12.67
N LYS A 55 -10.40 16.37 -11.42
CA LYS A 55 -10.96 15.45 -10.41
C LYS A 55 -12.09 14.60 -10.97
N LEU A 56 -13.06 15.23 -11.64
CA LEU A 56 -14.22 14.54 -12.17
C LEU A 56 -13.84 13.48 -13.21
N SER A 57 -12.87 13.76 -14.09
CA SER A 57 -12.40 12.79 -15.07
C SER A 57 -11.75 11.59 -14.43
N LEU A 58 -10.99 11.80 -13.35
CA LEU A 58 -10.39 10.71 -12.57
C LEU A 58 -11.47 9.86 -11.90
N LEU A 59 -12.47 10.46 -11.28
CA LEU A 59 -13.58 9.73 -10.65
C LEU A 59 -14.43 8.97 -11.68
N ASN A 60 -14.68 9.55 -12.85
CA ASN A 60 -15.35 8.85 -13.95
C ASN A 60 -14.55 7.64 -14.45
N TYR A 61 -13.21 7.70 -14.38
CA TYR A 61 -12.35 6.56 -14.69
C TYR A 61 -12.50 5.41 -13.67
N PHE A 62 -12.69 5.74 -12.39
CA PHE A 62 -13.04 4.75 -11.37
C PHE A 62 -14.45 4.19 -11.58
N ASP A 63 -15.44 5.02 -11.88
CA ASP A 63 -16.80 4.54 -12.21
C ASP A 63 -16.78 3.55 -13.38
N PHE A 64 -16.03 3.88 -14.44
CA PHE A 64 -15.88 2.99 -15.59
C PHE A 64 -15.16 1.68 -15.21
N LYS A 65 -14.09 1.76 -14.41
CA LYS A 65 -13.40 0.59 -13.88
C LYS A 65 -14.37 -0.32 -13.15
N TYR A 66 -15.13 0.22 -12.20
CA TYR A 66 -16.05 -0.55 -11.39
C TYR A 66 -17.20 -1.14 -12.19
N LEU A 67 -17.74 -0.38 -13.14
CA LEU A 67 -18.77 -0.88 -14.04
C LEU A 67 -18.24 -2.00 -14.96
N ALA A 68 -17.04 -1.84 -15.51
CA ALA A 68 -16.46 -2.81 -16.42
C ALA A 68 -16.00 -4.10 -15.73
N THR A 69 -15.68 -4.04 -14.43
CA THR A 69 -15.20 -5.19 -13.67
C THR A 69 -16.26 -5.80 -12.75
N GLU A 70 -17.39 -5.10 -12.50
CA GLU A 70 -18.44 -5.51 -11.56
C GLU A 70 -17.86 -5.97 -10.20
N VAL A 71 -16.83 -5.25 -9.72
CA VAL A 71 -16.04 -5.64 -8.56
C VAL A 71 -16.79 -5.36 -7.26
N GLU A 72 -16.82 -6.33 -6.37
CA GLU A 72 -17.40 -6.17 -5.04
C GLU A 72 -16.36 -5.68 -4.02
N VAL A 73 -15.08 -6.07 -4.18
CA VAL A 73 -14.00 -5.67 -3.28
C VAL A 73 -12.83 -5.10 -4.08
N ASP A 74 -12.52 -3.81 -3.87
CA ASP A 74 -11.35 -3.16 -4.43
C ASP A 74 -10.27 -2.97 -3.37
N SER A 75 -9.23 -3.80 -3.42
CA SER A 75 -8.08 -3.75 -2.50
C SER A 75 -6.84 -3.07 -3.11
N SER A 76 -7.02 -2.31 -4.17
CA SER A 76 -5.93 -1.63 -4.87
C SER A 76 -5.23 -0.61 -3.99
N THR A 77 -3.91 -0.65 -3.98
CA THR A 77 -3.12 0.23 -3.09
C THR A 77 -3.15 1.70 -3.50
N TYR A 78 -3.48 2.02 -4.74
CA TYR A 78 -3.61 3.41 -5.18
C TYR A 78 -4.85 4.13 -4.63
N ASN A 79 -5.84 3.42 -4.06
CA ASN A 79 -7.05 4.02 -3.50
C ASN A 79 -6.74 5.04 -2.38
N HIS A 80 -5.68 4.81 -1.61
CA HIS A 80 -5.30 5.71 -0.51
C HIS A 80 -4.92 7.13 -0.96
N PHE A 81 -4.51 7.32 -2.23
CA PHE A 81 -4.23 8.66 -2.75
C PHE A 81 -5.47 9.52 -2.96
N LEU A 82 -6.63 8.87 -3.07
CA LEU A 82 -7.91 9.47 -3.41
C LEU A 82 -8.97 9.23 -2.33
N PHE A 83 -8.56 8.83 -1.13
CA PHE A 83 -9.49 8.33 -0.13
C PHE A 83 -10.64 9.32 0.19
N GLU A 84 -10.37 10.62 0.24
CA GLU A 84 -11.39 11.65 0.49
C GLU A 84 -12.40 11.70 -0.65
N ASP A 85 -11.91 11.66 -1.89
CA ASP A 85 -12.72 11.67 -3.10
C ASP A 85 -13.56 10.40 -3.24
N LEU A 86 -12.98 9.24 -2.88
CA LEU A 86 -13.68 7.96 -2.89
C LEU A 86 -14.76 7.89 -1.80
N LEU A 87 -14.45 8.37 -0.58
CA LEU A 87 -15.42 8.47 0.51
C LEU A 87 -16.63 9.37 0.16
N GLU A 88 -16.40 10.45 -0.61
CA GLU A 88 -17.44 11.32 -1.09
C GLU A 88 -18.25 10.67 -2.21
N ARG A 89 -17.55 9.98 -3.12
CA ARG A 89 -18.13 9.44 -4.36
C ARG A 89 -18.92 8.15 -4.14
N TYR A 90 -18.48 7.26 -3.25
CA TYR A 90 -19.05 5.92 -3.02
C TYR A 90 -19.62 5.82 -1.61
N SER A 91 -20.76 6.52 -1.39
CA SER A 91 -21.35 6.68 -0.06
C SER A 91 -21.95 5.39 0.50
N GLU A 92 -22.32 4.43 -0.36
CA GLU A 92 -22.90 3.16 0.04
C GLU A 92 -21.82 2.08 0.28
N SER A 93 -20.58 2.36 -0.12
CA SER A 93 -19.46 1.44 0.09
C SER A 93 -18.99 1.44 1.54
N SER A 94 -18.57 0.26 2.03
CA SER A 94 -17.81 0.14 3.28
C SER A 94 -16.33 0.35 3.00
N PHE A 95 -15.66 1.18 3.79
CA PHE A 95 -14.25 1.45 3.65
C PHE A 95 -13.44 0.78 4.74
N ILE A 96 -12.31 0.18 4.34
CA ILE A 96 -11.41 -0.52 5.25
C ILE A 96 -10.01 0.08 5.18
N CYS A 97 -9.44 0.38 6.33
CA CYS A 97 -8.03 0.76 6.44
C CYS A 97 -7.30 -0.21 7.36
N VAL A 98 -6.27 -0.86 6.87
CA VAL A 98 -5.37 -1.69 7.68
C VAL A 98 -4.14 -0.87 8.04
N LEU A 99 -3.91 -0.72 9.32
CA LEU A 99 -2.78 -0.01 9.88
C LEU A 99 -1.61 -0.96 10.12
N ARG A 100 -0.44 -0.49 9.73
CA ARG A 100 0.84 -1.08 10.11
C ARG A 100 1.63 -0.06 10.91
N ASP A 101 2.38 -0.54 11.89
CA ASP A 101 3.32 0.28 12.63
C ASP A 101 4.21 1.10 11.68
N PRO A 102 4.40 2.42 11.93
CA PRO A 102 5.08 3.30 10.99
C PRO A 102 6.52 2.90 10.68
N LEU A 103 7.29 2.43 11.68
CA LEU A 103 8.66 1.96 11.46
C LEU A 103 8.67 0.70 10.60
N SER A 104 7.84 -0.27 10.95
CA SER A 104 7.69 -1.52 10.20
C SER A 104 7.19 -1.28 8.78
N TRP A 105 6.33 -0.27 8.58
CA TRP A 105 5.86 0.10 7.26
C TRP A 105 6.99 0.70 6.41
N CYS A 106 7.70 1.70 6.94
CA CYS A 106 8.83 2.33 6.24
C CYS A 106 9.89 1.30 5.84
N CYS A 107 10.29 0.42 6.77
CA CYS A 107 11.24 -0.65 6.48
C CYS A 107 10.73 -1.61 5.40
N SER A 108 9.44 -1.96 5.42
CA SER A 108 8.84 -2.83 4.39
C SER A 108 8.81 -2.16 3.00
N MET A 109 8.58 -0.85 2.96
CA MET A 109 8.66 -0.06 1.73
C MET A 109 10.09 -0.03 1.18
N LEU A 110 11.08 0.30 2.01
CA LEU A 110 12.49 0.30 1.64
C LEU A 110 12.97 -1.07 1.16
N ASN A 111 12.59 -2.16 1.85
CA ASN A 111 12.91 -3.51 1.43
C ASN A 111 12.33 -3.85 0.06
N MET A 112 11.09 -3.43 -0.21
CA MET A 112 10.45 -3.63 -1.51
C MET A 112 11.21 -2.88 -2.61
N TRP A 113 11.53 -1.60 -2.42
CA TRP A 113 12.29 -0.82 -3.42
C TRP A 113 13.71 -1.33 -3.60
N GLY A 114 14.39 -1.72 -2.51
CA GLY A 114 15.71 -2.34 -2.58
C GLY A 114 15.72 -3.64 -3.38
N TYR A 115 14.69 -4.48 -3.20
CA TYR A 115 14.52 -5.70 -3.98
C TYR A 115 14.34 -5.40 -5.48
N PHE A 116 13.49 -4.45 -5.85
CA PHE A 116 13.29 -4.07 -7.24
C PHE A 116 14.54 -3.42 -7.85
N GLY A 117 15.29 -2.62 -7.10
CA GLY A 117 16.58 -2.09 -7.54
C GLY A 117 17.58 -3.19 -7.92
N ARG A 118 17.60 -4.30 -7.16
CA ARG A 118 18.37 -5.49 -7.50
C ARG A 118 17.93 -6.15 -8.79
N LEU A 119 16.63 -6.38 -8.95
CA LEU A 119 16.11 -7.00 -10.18
C LEU A 119 16.57 -6.22 -11.41
N VAL A 120 16.61 -4.88 -11.35
CA VAL A 120 17.15 -4.03 -12.43
C VAL A 120 18.60 -4.35 -12.74
N LEU A 121 19.43 -4.48 -11.71
CA LEU A 121 20.86 -4.73 -11.90
C LEU A 121 21.13 -6.11 -12.46
N PHE A 122 20.48 -7.15 -11.91
CA PHE A 122 20.63 -8.51 -12.41
C PHE A 122 20.09 -8.69 -13.82
N ALA A 123 18.95 -8.08 -14.16
CA ALA A 123 18.43 -8.10 -15.51
C ALA A 123 19.36 -7.42 -16.55
N ARG A 124 20.33 -6.60 -16.12
CA ARG A 124 21.34 -5.99 -16.98
C ARG A 124 22.63 -6.81 -17.09
N GLN A 125 22.89 -7.70 -16.13
CA GLN A 125 24.16 -8.40 -16.01
C GLN A 125 24.10 -9.85 -16.49
N ASP A 126 22.96 -10.52 -16.38
CA ASP A 126 22.84 -11.94 -16.65
C ASP A 126 21.81 -12.31 -17.72
N SER A 127 22.20 -13.31 -18.53
CA SER A 127 21.39 -13.98 -19.53
C SER A 127 20.25 -14.86 -18.96
N VAL A 128 19.77 -14.59 -17.76
CA VAL A 128 18.64 -15.31 -17.17
C VAL A 128 17.36 -14.81 -17.82
N SER A 129 16.60 -15.72 -18.39
CA SER A 129 15.35 -15.48 -19.13
C SER A 129 14.19 -15.02 -18.23
N TYR A 130 14.34 -13.85 -17.59
CA TYR A 130 13.20 -13.13 -17.09
C TYR A 130 12.51 -12.41 -18.25
N ASP A 131 11.19 -12.38 -18.25
CA ASP A 131 10.48 -11.50 -19.18
C ASP A 131 10.88 -10.05 -18.89
N MET A 132 11.87 -9.57 -19.63
CA MET A 132 12.42 -8.22 -19.47
C MET A 132 11.39 -7.13 -19.69
N LYS A 133 10.30 -7.43 -20.39
CA LYS A 133 9.18 -6.49 -20.60
C LYS A 133 8.39 -6.34 -19.29
N GLU A 134 8.12 -7.42 -18.61
CA GLU A 134 7.42 -7.43 -17.33
C GLU A 134 8.25 -6.70 -16.25
N ILE A 135 9.53 -7.04 -16.13
CA ILE A 135 10.45 -6.39 -15.19
C ILE A 135 10.54 -4.87 -15.46
N ARG A 136 10.69 -4.44 -16.71
CA ARG A 136 10.74 -3.01 -17.07
C ARG A 136 9.44 -2.31 -16.74
N THR A 137 8.30 -2.96 -16.94
CA THR A 137 6.98 -2.43 -16.60
C THR A 137 6.87 -2.21 -15.09
N TRP A 138 7.23 -3.21 -14.28
CA TRP A 138 7.23 -3.12 -12.82
C TRP A 138 8.16 -2.03 -12.29
N ILE A 139 9.37 -1.91 -12.87
CA ILE A 139 10.36 -0.89 -12.47
C ILE A 139 9.87 0.51 -12.81
N SER A 140 9.39 0.70 -14.04
CA SER A 140 8.83 1.99 -14.47
C SER A 140 7.69 2.41 -13.55
N TRP A 141 6.81 1.47 -13.24
CA TRP A 141 5.72 1.69 -12.34
C TRP A 141 6.17 2.05 -10.92
N ILE A 142 7.08 1.27 -10.32
CA ILE A 142 7.56 1.53 -8.96
C ILE A 142 8.24 2.88 -8.86
N ASN A 143 9.04 3.26 -9.84
CA ASN A 143 9.68 4.56 -9.84
C ASN A 143 8.67 5.70 -9.91
N ARG A 144 7.67 5.63 -10.81
CA ARG A 144 6.61 6.64 -10.91
C ARG A 144 5.74 6.69 -9.66
N TYR A 145 5.33 5.54 -9.18
CA TYR A 145 4.53 5.42 -7.98
C TYR A 145 5.30 5.85 -6.72
N GLY A 146 6.60 5.54 -6.67
CA GLY A 146 7.49 5.94 -5.59
C GLY A 146 7.59 7.46 -5.42
N THR A 147 7.54 8.22 -6.51
CA THR A 147 7.59 9.69 -6.45
C THR A 147 6.38 10.31 -5.75
N LEU A 148 5.26 9.59 -5.66
CA LEU A 148 4.09 10.03 -4.91
C LEU A 148 4.30 9.95 -3.38
N TYR A 149 5.19 9.07 -2.92
CA TYR A 149 5.53 8.91 -1.49
C TYR A 149 6.72 9.75 -1.08
N ALA A 150 7.74 9.75 -1.93
CA ALA A 150 8.98 10.48 -1.66
C ALA A 150 9.64 10.83 -3.00
N PRO A 151 9.85 12.12 -3.31
CA PRO A 151 10.42 12.54 -4.60
C PRO A 151 11.80 11.94 -4.89
N SER A 152 12.60 11.69 -3.87
CA SER A 152 13.91 11.05 -3.99
C SER A 152 13.84 9.51 -4.01
N LEU A 153 12.66 8.91 -3.84
CA LEU A 153 12.50 7.48 -3.75
C LEU A 153 12.51 6.85 -5.14
N ASN A 154 13.55 6.10 -5.42
CA ASN A 154 13.58 5.18 -6.55
C ASN A 154 14.30 3.89 -6.15
N SER A 155 13.96 2.80 -6.82
CA SER A 155 14.46 1.47 -6.50
C SER A 155 15.98 1.37 -6.60
N PHE A 156 16.59 2.08 -7.55
CA PHE A 156 18.03 2.05 -7.76
C PHE A 156 18.78 2.81 -6.66
N SER A 157 18.31 4.00 -6.27
CA SER A 157 18.92 4.78 -5.17
C SER A 157 18.87 4.02 -3.86
N VAL A 158 17.70 3.43 -3.53
CA VAL A 158 17.53 2.62 -2.32
C VAL A 158 18.46 1.41 -2.35
N PHE A 159 18.53 0.70 -3.47
CA PHE A 159 19.42 -0.45 -3.61
C PHE A 159 20.89 -0.08 -3.46
N ARG A 160 21.34 0.99 -4.12
CA ARG A 160 22.72 1.49 -4.04
C ARG A 160 23.10 1.86 -2.61
N SER A 161 22.18 2.48 -1.89
CA SER A 161 22.38 2.82 -0.48
C SER A 161 22.46 1.56 0.42
N CYS A 162 21.69 0.52 0.11
CA CYS A 162 21.78 -0.76 0.82
C CYS A 162 23.13 -1.47 0.61
N GLN A 163 23.76 -1.30 -0.55
CA GLN A 163 25.08 -1.91 -0.83
C GLN A 163 26.23 -1.25 -0.05
N SER A 164 26.07 0.01 0.35
CA SER A 164 27.11 0.77 1.03
C SER A 164 27.27 0.44 2.53
N ASP A 165 26.52 -0.52 3.07
CA ASP A 165 26.49 -0.85 4.51
C ASP A 165 26.09 0.32 5.43
N SER A 166 25.62 1.42 4.86
CA SER A 166 25.31 2.63 5.60
C SER A 166 23.80 2.89 5.63
N VAL A 167 23.17 2.54 6.76
CA VAL A 167 21.77 2.91 7.01
C VAL A 167 21.57 4.42 6.97
N ARG A 168 22.61 5.21 7.27
CA ARG A 168 22.57 6.68 7.23
C ARG A 168 22.24 7.22 5.84
N LEU A 169 22.63 6.54 4.77
CA LEU A 169 22.30 6.94 3.41
C LEU A 169 20.81 6.71 3.06
N LEU A 170 20.13 5.84 3.80
CA LEU A 170 18.70 5.59 3.65
C LEU A 170 17.85 6.54 4.50
N LEU A 171 18.45 7.22 5.47
CA LEU A 171 17.72 8.03 6.43
C LEU A 171 16.84 9.12 5.76
N PRO A 172 17.31 9.91 4.78
CA PRO A 172 16.46 10.91 4.13
C PRO A 172 15.24 10.30 3.43
N VAL A 173 15.40 9.11 2.81
CA VAL A 173 14.28 8.41 2.16
C VAL A 173 13.31 7.86 3.21
N PHE A 174 13.84 7.33 4.30
CA PHE A 174 13.05 6.87 5.44
C PHE A 174 12.22 8.01 6.04
N GLU A 175 12.82 9.17 6.25
CA GLU A 175 12.13 10.35 6.79
C GLU A 175 11.01 10.83 5.86
N GLN A 176 11.22 10.83 4.54
CA GLN A 176 10.18 11.16 3.57
C GLN A 176 9.01 10.17 3.63
N LEU A 177 9.29 8.88 3.73
CA LEU A 177 8.27 7.85 3.90
C LEU A 177 7.50 8.05 5.21
N LEU A 178 8.20 8.31 6.30
CA LEU A 178 7.58 8.54 7.59
C LEU A 178 6.70 9.78 7.59
N PHE A 179 7.18 10.88 6.98
CA PHE A 179 6.40 12.09 6.79
C PHE A 179 5.12 11.82 5.96
N PHE A 180 5.24 11.04 4.87
CA PHE A 180 4.09 10.64 4.08
C PHE A 180 3.09 9.84 4.92
N TRP A 181 3.58 8.85 5.69
CA TRP A 181 2.75 8.03 6.58
C TRP A 181 1.96 8.91 7.58
N ILE A 182 2.64 9.85 8.21
CA ILE A 182 2.06 10.82 9.15
C ILE A 182 0.98 11.66 8.47
N ALA A 183 1.31 12.29 7.36
CA ALA A 183 0.40 13.18 6.63
C ALA A 183 -0.86 12.44 6.17
N TYR A 184 -0.70 11.23 5.62
CA TYR A 184 -1.81 10.39 5.20
C TYR A 184 -2.74 10.05 6.37
N HIS A 185 -2.20 9.53 7.46
CA HIS A 185 -3.04 9.08 8.58
C HIS A 185 -3.68 10.24 9.36
N LYS A 186 -3.03 11.40 9.44
CA LYS A 186 -3.68 12.62 9.97
C LYS A 186 -4.91 12.99 9.17
N ARG A 187 -4.80 13.05 7.85
CA ARG A 187 -5.93 13.37 6.96
C ARG A 187 -7.02 12.30 7.06
N LEU A 188 -6.64 11.02 7.07
CA LEU A 188 -7.59 9.91 7.22
C LEU A 188 -8.36 10.02 8.53
N LEU A 189 -7.68 10.25 9.66
CA LEU A 189 -8.31 10.40 10.97
C LEU A 189 -9.24 11.60 11.04
N HIS A 190 -8.88 12.71 10.40
CA HIS A 190 -9.74 13.88 10.29
C HIS A 190 -11.03 13.56 9.49
N SER A 191 -10.89 12.93 8.34
CA SER A 191 -12.05 12.57 7.49
C SER A 191 -12.96 11.53 8.13
N ILE A 192 -12.41 10.59 8.88
CA ILE A 192 -13.20 9.58 9.62
C ILE A 192 -14.03 10.24 10.73
N SER A 193 -13.56 11.32 11.33
CA SER A 193 -14.31 12.01 12.39
C SER A 193 -15.69 12.49 11.94
N SER A 194 -15.83 12.80 10.65
CA SER A 194 -17.10 13.20 10.02
C SER A 194 -17.90 12.05 9.40
N LYS A 195 -17.27 10.89 9.17
CA LYS A 195 -17.85 9.73 8.46
C LYS A 195 -17.56 8.38 9.17
N SER A 196 -17.62 8.37 10.50
CA SER A 196 -17.20 7.26 11.35
C SER A 196 -17.85 5.90 11.04
N ASN A 197 -19.06 5.89 10.51
CA ASN A 197 -19.79 4.66 10.24
C ASN A 197 -19.35 3.95 8.95
N GLN A 198 -18.69 4.66 8.03
CA GLN A 198 -18.29 4.11 6.73
C GLN A 198 -16.88 3.51 6.74
N VAL A 199 -15.99 3.98 7.62
CA VAL A 199 -14.59 3.54 7.63
C VAL A 199 -14.30 2.72 8.89
N LYS A 200 -13.80 1.50 8.68
CA LYS A 200 -13.31 0.63 9.76
C LYS A 200 -11.80 0.47 9.68
N ILE A 201 -11.16 0.59 10.84
CA ILE A 201 -9.71 0.49 10.97
C ILE A 201 -9.35 -0.83 11.66
N PHE A 202 -8.37 -1.53 11.11
CA PHE A 202 -7.83 -2.78 11.67
C PHE A 202 -6.30 -2.69 11.78
N LYS A 203 -5.71 -3.35 12.77
CA LYS A 203 -4.26 -3.56 12.80
C LYS A 203 -3.87 -4.69 11.83
N ILE A 204 -2.68 -4.63 11.27
CA ILE A 204 -2.16 -5.74 10.46
C ILE A 204 -2.04 -7.06 11.25
N SER A 205 -1.94 -6.98 12.57
CA SER A 205 -1.97 -8.15 13.47
C SER A 205 -3.37 -8.72 13.71
N GLU A 206 -4.42 -8.04 13.25
CA GLU A 206 -5.84 -8.41 13.47
C GLU A 206 -6.50 -8.93 12.17
N LEU A 207 -5.73 -9.56 11.29
CA LEU A 207 -6.24 -10.03 9.99
C LEU A 207 -7.40 -11.04 10.12
N ASP A 208 -7.42 -11.86 11.16
CA ASP A 208 -8.54 -12.78 11.40
C ASP A 208 -9.82 -12.05 11.83
N ARG A 209 -9.69 -10.95 12.60
CA ARG A 209 -10.81 -10.07 12.92
C ARG A 209 -11.33 -9.38 11.66
N LEU A 210 -10.42 -8.93 10.78
CA LEU A 210 -10.77 -8.38 9.48
C LEU A 210 -11.45 -9.44 8.60
N ALA A 211 -10.96 -10.68 8.56
CA ALA A 211 -11.60 -11.75 7.78
C ALA A 211 -13.05 -11.98 8.22
N ARG A 212 -13.30 -12.02 9.53
CA ARG A 212 -14.67 -12.14 10.06
C ARG A 212 -15.55 -10.94 9.68
N TYR A 213 -15.01 -9.73 9.76
CA TYR A 213 -15.73 -8.53 9.35
C TYR A 213 -16.08 -8.53 7.85
N LEU A 214 -15.11 -8.87 7.00
CA LEU A 214 -15.33 -9.06 5.55
C LEU A 214 -16.39 -10.14 5.30
N GLY A 215 -16.33 -11.24 6.03
CA GLY A 215 -17.31 -12.32 5.94
C GLY A 215 -18.75 -11.85 6.21
N VAL A 216 -18.94 -10.97 7.18
CA VAL A 216 -20.25 -10.36 7.46
C VAL A 216 -20.69 -9.45 6.31
N LEU A 217 -19.81 -8.55 5.83
CA LEU A 217 -20.13 -7.63 4.73
C LEU A 217 -20.45 -8.36 3.41
N LEU A 218 -19.76 -9.47 3.16
CA LEU A 218 -19.94 -10.28 1.95
C LEU A 218 -21.01 -11.38 2.13
N SER A 219 -21.68 -11.42 3.28
CA SER A 219 -22.72 -12.44 3.61
C SER A 219 -22.20 -13.88 3.51
N ILE A 220 -20.94 -14.12 3.89
CA ILE A 220 -20.30 -15.43 3.84
C ILE A 220 -20.84 -16.29 5.01
N PRO A 221 -21.31 -17.52 4.78
CA PRO A 221 -21.71 -18.42 5.85
C PRO A 221 -20.57 -18.67 6.85
N PHE A 222 -20.92 -18.74 8.15
CA PHE A 222 -19.96 -18.97 9.24
C PHE A 222 -18.82 -17.92 9.32
N ALA A 223 -19.13 -16.65 9.03
CA ALA A 223 -18.19 -15.53 9.05
C ALA A 223 -17.33 -15.47 10.33
N ASN A 224 -17.85 -15.89 11.48
CA ASN A 224 -17.17 -15.92 12.78
C ASN A 224 -15.98 -16.91 12.86
N LYS A 225 -15.90 -17.87 11.93
CA LYS A 225 -14.83 -18.89 11.87
C LYS A 225 -13.76 -18.58 10.81
N LEU A 226 -13.93 -17.49 10.08
CA LEU A 226 -13.01 -17.14 9.00
C LEU A 226 -11.66 -16.67 9.53
N THR A 227 -10.61 -17.09 8.83
CA THR A 227 -9.24 -16.66 9.04
C THR A 227 -8.66 -16.13 7.73
N MET A 228 -7.80 -15.14 7.81
CA MET A 228 -7.19 -14.57 6.62
C MET A 228 -5.86 -15.27 6.31
N PRO A 229 -5.63 -15.70 5.08
CA PRO A 229 -4.34 -16.24 4.71
C PRO A 229 -3.27 -15.16 4.86
N ILE A 230 -2.30 -15.42 5.74
CA ILE A 230 -1.15 -14.53 5.90
C ILE A 230 -0.18 -14.82 4.78
N GLU A 231 -0.16 -13.97 3.78
CA GLU A 231 0.85 -14.02 2.76
C GLU A 231 2.13 -13.33 3.22
N ASN A 232 2.93 -14.06 3.93
CA ASN A 232 4.35 -13.78 3.96
C ASN A 232 4.90 -14.15 2.58
N LYS A 233 4.83 -13.24 1.61
CA LYS A 233 5.68 -13.36 0.43
C LYS A 233 7.11 -13.33 0.94
N LYS A 234 7.65 -14.52 1.26
CA LYS A 234 9.09 -14.71 1.23
C LYS A 234 9.49 -14.30 -0.18
N LEU A 235 10.14 -13.15 -0.30
CA LEU A 235 10.77 -12.76 -1.56
C LEU A 235 11.53 -14.00 -2.05
N PRO A 236 11.44 -14.37 -3.34
CA PRO A 236 12.11 -15.57 -3.83
C PRO A 236 13.56 -15.56 -3.39
N ILE A 237 13.94 -16.56 -2.57
CA ILE A 237 15.25 -16.65 -1.91
C ILE A 237 16.38 -16.92 -2.92
N ALA A 238 16.05 -17.10 -4.19
CA ALA A 238 16.99 -17.53 -5.24
C ALA A 238 18.04 -16.47 -5.65
N ILE A 239 18.03 -15.25 -5.08
CA ILE A 239 19.04 -14.25 -5.37
C ILE A 239 20.10 -14.29 -4.27
N SER A 240 21.29 -14.79 -4.61
CA SER A 240 22.46 -15.07 -3.78
C SER A 240 22.48 -14.44 -2.38
N SER A 241 22.57 -15.30 -1.39
CA SER A 241 22.19 -15.14 0.01
C SER A 241 22.95 -14.08 0.83
N ILE A 242 24.16 -13.68 0.46
CA ILE A 242 25.03 -12.90 1.37
C ILE A 242 24.66 -11.42 1.42
N GLY A 243 24.40 -10.78 0.28
CA GLY A 243 24.05 -9.35 0.24
C GLY A 243 22.61 -9.04 0.67
N VAL A 244 21.66 -9.98 0.52
CA VAL A 244 20.23 -9.77 0.85
C VAL A 244 20.03 -9.76 2.36
N SER A 245 20.62 -10.71 3.05
CA SER A 245 20.49 -10.84 4.51
C SER A 245 21.02 -9.59 5.22
N ARG A 246 22.14 -9.05 4.72
CA ARG A 246 22.76 -7.84 5.28
C ARG A 246 21.91 -6.60 5.02
N ALA A 247 21.41 -6.42 3.80
CA ALA A 247 20.51 -5.30 3.47
C ALA A 247 19.20 -5.35 4.25
N ILE A 248 18.61 -6.53 4.46
CA ILE A 248 17.42 -6.71 5.27
C ILE A 248 17.69 -6.33 6.73
N ASN A 249 18.83 -6.73 7.28
CA ASN A 249 19.22 -6.36 8.65
C ASN A 249 19.45 -4.86 8.80
N LEU A 250 20.06 -4.21 7.78
CA LEU A 250 20.26 -2.76 7.77
C LEU A 250 18.91 -1.99 7.70
N LEU A 251 17.91 -2.56 7.06
CA LEU A 251 16.57 -2.00 6.93
C LEU A 251 15.62 -2.45 8.04
N SER A 252 16.13 -3.02 9.12
CA SER A 252 15.30 -3.41 10.25
C SER A 252 14.77 -2.20 11.02
N PRO A 253 13.57 -2.28 11.62
CA PRO A 253 13.04 -1.20 12.44
C PRO A 253 14.00 -0.75 13.54
N SER A 254 14.66 -1.69 14.22
CA SER A 254 15.64 -1.38 15.29
C SER A 254 16.86 -0.60 14.80
N SER A 255 17.27 -0.79 13.53
CA SER A 255 18.38 -0.02 12.95
C SER A 255 17.98 1.44 12.74
N PHE A 256 16.77 1.69 12.25
CA PHE A 256 16.27 3.05 12.08
C PHE A 256 15.93 3.71 13.41
N GLU A 257 15.34 2.99 14.34
CA GLU A 257 15.05 3.49 15.68
C GLU A 257 16.29 4.02 16.41
N ARG A 258 17.43 3.32 16.32
CA ARG A 258 18.69 3.78 16.90
C ARG A 258 19.24 5.05 16.25
N LEU A 259 18.94 5.28 14.98
CA LEU A 259 19.42 6.46 14.24
C LEU A 259 18.47 7.65 14.37
N CYS A 260 17.20 7.38 14.59
CA CYS A 260 16.16 8.39 14.64
C CYS A 260 15.85 8.79 16.07
N ASN A 261 16.59 9.72 16.60
CA ASN A 261 16.15 10.51 17.76
C ASN A 261 15.14 11.57 17.30
N ASN A 262 14.05 11.16 16.65
CA ASN A 262 13.32 12.05 15.76
C ASN A 262 11.93 12.41 16.32
N LEU A 263 11.62 13.71 16.30
CA LEU A 263 10.28 14.22 16.55
C LEU A 263 9.22 13.56 15.67
N LEU A 264 9.56 13.24 14.42
CA LEU A 264 8.68 12.53 13.48
C LEU A 264 8.29 11.13 14.00
N LEU A 265 9.19 10.39 14.63
CA LEU A 265 8.85 9.08 15.19
C LEU A 265 7.87 9.20 16.35
N LYS A 266 8.05 10.18 17.22
CA LYS A 266 7.12 10.45 18.32
C LYS A 266 5.75 10.84 17.79
N GLU A 267 5.72 11.68 16.76
CA GLU A 267 4.49 12.09 16.09
C GLU A 267 3.78 10.90 15.41
N ALA A 268 4.53 10.07 14.70
CA ALA A 268 4.00 8.86 14.06
C ALA A 268 3.43 7.88 15.09
N ALA A 269 4.11 7.67 16.22
CA ALA A 269 3.65 6.81 17.30
C ALA A 269 2.35 7.34 17.93
N LEU A 270 2.25 8.66 18.12
CA LEU A 270 1.03 9.29 18.61
C LEU A 270 -0.13 9.09 17.64
N ILE A 271 0.08 9.35 16.36
CA ILE A 271 -0.96 9.18 15.32
C ILE A 271 -1.38 7.70 15.23
N TYR A 272 -0.43 6.76 15.29
CA TYR A 272 -0.72 5.33 15.30
C TYR A 272 -1.61 4.97 16.50
N SER A 273 -1.28 5.47 17.70
CA SER A 273 -2.08 5.26 18.90
C SER A 273 -3.49 5.85 18.77
N LEU A 274 -3.62 7.08 18.25
CA LEU A 274 -4.92 7.72 18.00
C LEU A 274 -5.76 6.95 16.98
N ALA A 275 -5.15 6.45 15.91
CA ALA A 275 -5.81 5.63 14.91
C ALA A 275 -6.32 4.31 15.50
N LEU A 276 -5.54 3.70 16.38
CA LEU A 276 -5.95 2.48 17.08
C LEU A 276 -7.12 2.72 18.04
N ASN A 277 -7.16 3.84 18.72
CA ASN A 277 -8.29 4.20 19.61
C ASN A 277 -9.60 4.42 18.84
N LYS A 278 -9.53 4.77 17.55
CA LYS A 278 -10.72 4.85 16.67
C LYS A 278 -11.06 3.52 16.00
N ALA A 279 -10.22 2.49 16.13
CA ALA A 279 -10.46 1.15 15.58
C ALA A 279 -11.44 0.31 16.44
N TYR A 280 -11.81 0.82 17.60
CA TYR A 280 -12.74 0.22 18.57
C TYR A 280 -13.99 1.10 18.69
#